data_54addaa428bbc40aed080501b7a1c22f
#
_entry.id   54addaa428bbc40aed080501b7a1c22f
#
_cell.length_a   1.000
_cell.length_b   1.000
_cell.length_c   1.000
_cell.angle_alpha   90.00
_cell.angle_beta   90.00
_cell.angle_gamma   90.00
#
_symmetry.space_group_name_H-M   'P 1'
#
loop_
_entity.id
_entity.type
_entity.pdbx_description
1 polymer ?
#
loop_
_entity_poly.entity_id
_entity_poly.type
_entity_poly.pdbx_seq_one_letter_code
_entity_poly.pdbx_strand_id
1 'polypeptide(L)'
;EENSQKLVFGEKNADFLGDVLDVDPIKLASHQLVGSELFDDYVTNLNLQQQVVPQQYRARDYNADNASASLDAKSPSADSVLEVFDYPGGFEELADGLDNVSPRRARMLKAFQTLCTGRGKNPLFMPGLKVKMPESLGPVYEPMSAELKDKTYVIRQTMHSWERDENGLGRYWNFFDMMLFDNEFSPAPITPRPTIESPMTAIVTTMTAGEQIDVDDTFRPMIRYKWDQGNIGIRVRLAQGWA
;
A
#
# COMPACT_ATOMS: atom_id res chain seq x y z
N GLU A 1 2.51 -23.34 -25.79
CA GLU A 1 3.01 -22.53 -24.65
C GLU A 1 1.80 -22.06 -23.90
N GLU A 2 1.59 -22.59 -22.70
CA GLU A 2 0.52 -22.19 -21.81
C GLU A 2 0.72 -20.71 -21.39
N ASN A 3 -0.20 -19.85 -21.77
CA ASN A 3 -0.29 -18.49 -21.25
C ASN A 3 -0.69 -18.55 -19.75
N SER A 4 0.26 -18.84 -18.89
CA SER A 4 0.04 -18.81 -17.46
C SER A 4 0.12 -17.37 -16.96
N GLN A 5 -0.99 -16.84 -16.46
CA GLN A 5 -0.99 -15.59 -15.72
C GLN A 5 -0.40 -15.83 -14.32
N LYS A 6 0.67 -15.11 -14.00
CA LYS A 6 1.31 -15.19 -12.68
C LYS A 6 0.96 -13.96 -11.87
N LEU A 7 0.31 -14.16 -10.73
CA LEU A 7 0.10 -13.11 -9.74
C LEU A 7 1.32 -13.06 -8.81
N VAL A 8 1.93 -11.89 -8.69
CA VAL A 8 3.11 -11.67 -7.85
C VAL A 8 2.72 -10.79 -6.68
N PHE A 9 3.01 -11.26 -5.49
CA PHE A 9 2.86 -10.51 -4.25
C PHE A 9 4.26 -10.14 -3.74
N GLY A 10 4.43 -8.90 -3.31
CA GLY A 10 5.69 -8.43 -2.76
C GLY A 10 5.46 -7.50 -1.57
N GLU A 11 6.36 -7.50 -0.63
CA GLU A 11 6.34 -6.63 0.55
C GLU A 11 7.26 -5.41 0.38
N LYS A 12 8.28 -5.55 -0.46
CA LYS A 12 9.27 -4.51 -0.77
C LYS A 12 9.33 -4.23 -2.26
N ASN A 13 9.78 -3.04 -2.64
CA ASN A 13 9.97 -2.72 -4.05
C ASN A 13 10.91 -3.69 -4.78
N ALA A 14 11.85 -4.31 -4.07
CA ALA A 14 12.75 -5.31 -4.62
C ALA A 14 12.07 -6.63 -4.98
N ASP A 15 10.93 -6.94 -4.38
CA ASP A 15 10.18 -8.19 -4.61
C ASP A 15 9.35 -8.12 -5.91
N PHE A 16 9.11 -6.91 -6.41
CA PHE A 16 8.42 -6.72 -7.67
C PHE A 16 9.37 -6.98 -8.84
N LEU A 17 8.81 -7.31 -10.00
CA LEU A 17 9.44 -7.82 -11.22
C LEU A 17 10.62 -6.97 -11.78
N GLY A 18 11.45 -6.43 -10.92
CA GLY A 18 12.54 -5.53 -11.28
C GLY A 18 13.60 -6.09 -12.21
N ASP A 19 13.71 -7.40 -12.32
CA ASP A 19 14.75 -8.03 -13.16
C ASP A 19 14.23 -8.50 -14.52
N VAL A 20 12.92 -8.46 -14.76
CA VAL A 20 12.34 -9.02 -15.99
C VAL A 20 12.23 -7.99 -17.11
N LEU A 21 12.18 -6.73 -16.77
CA LEU A 21 12.13 -5.62 -17.73
C LEU A 21 12.96 -4.45 -17.18
N ASP A 22 14.28 -4.55 -17.28
CA ASP A 22 15.12 -3.35 -17.34
C ASP A 22 14.65 -2.60 -18.59
N VAL A 23 13.65 -1.76 -18.40
CA VAL A 23 13.25 -0.86 -19.48
C VAL A 23 14.41 0.10 -19.65
N ASP A 24 15.01 0.07 -20.82
CA ASP A 24 15.90 1.11 -21.29
C ASP A 24 15.35 2.48 -20.84
N PRO A 25 16.22 3.45 -20.57
CA PRO A 25 15.79 4.77 -20.14
C PRO A 25 14.59 5.23 -20.97
N ILE A 26 13.52 5.68 -20.30
CA ILE A 26 12.34 6.11 -21.02
C ILE A 26 12.71 7.14 -22.09
N LYS A 27 12.19 6.92 -23.29
CA LYS A 27 12.36 7.86 -24.39
C LYS A 27 11.35 8.99 -24.21
N LEU A 28 11.83 10.20 -24.02
CA LEU A 28 10.99 11.38 -23.95
C LEU A 28 10.82 11.97 -25.35
N ALA A 29 9.57 12.15 -25.78
CA ALA A 29 9.30 12.86 -27.03
C ALA A 29 9.51 14.35 -26.82
N SER A 30 10.36 14.97 -27.66
CA SER A 30 10.37 16.42 -27.75
C SER A 30 9.05 16.91 -28.38
N HIS A 31 8.60 18.09 -27.98
CA HIS A 31 7.35 18.72 -28.52
C HIS A 31 7.30 18.80 -30.06
N GLN A 32 8.43 18.70 -30.71
CA GLN A 32 8.53 18.74 -32.17
C GLN A 32 8.21 17.43 -32.88
N LEU A 33 8.11 16.32 -32.15
CA LEU A 33 7.86 14.98 -32.72
C LEU A 33 6.39 14.53 -32.63
N VAL A 34 5.49 15.36 -32.13
CA VAL A 34 4.07 15.04 -31.89
C VAL A 34 3.27 14.78 -33.20
N GLY A 35 3.87 14.89 -34.37
CA GLY A 35 3.20 14.65 -35.65
C GLY A 35 3.72 13.46 -36.46
N SER A 36 4.76 12.76 -36.06
CA SER A 36 5.25 11.62 -36.81
C SER A 36 4.58 10.32 -36.29
N GLU A 37 3.98 9.59 -37.19
CA GLU A 37 3.28 8.31 -36.96
C GLU A 37 4.18 7.15 -36.48
N LEU A 38 5.40 7.46 -36.18
CA LEU A 38 6.42 6.52 -35.84
C LEU A 38 6.60 6.56 -34.33
N PHE A 39 6.27 5.53 -33.63
CA PHE A 39 6.87 5.23 -32.33
C PHE A 39 5.91 5.08 -31.14
N ASP A 40 5.77 3.85 -30.84
CA ASP A 40 4.93 3.32 -29.77
C ASP A 40 5.54 3.43 -28.35
N ASP A 41 6.78 3.94 -28.20
CA ASP A 41 7.53 3.84 -26.94
C ASP A 41 7.79 5.17 -26.22
N TYR A 42 7.19 6.27 -26.66
CA TYR A 42 7.50 7.57 -26.09
C TYR A 42 6.60 7.97 -24.94
N VAL A 43 7.23 8.61 -23.96
CA VAL A 43 6.53 9.43 -22.97
C VAL A 43 6.43 10.86 -23.52
N THR A 44 5.21 11.34 -23.63
CA THR A 44 4.90 12.65 -24.22
C THR A 44 4.77 13.76 -23.19
N ASN A 45 4.48 13.41 -21.96
CA ASN A 45 4.35 14.36 -20.86
C ASN A 45 4.81 13.73 -19.56
N LEU A 46 5.56 14.48 -18.78
CA LEU A 46 5.94 14.17 -17.40
C LEU A 46 5.62 15.36 -16.51
N ASN A 47 5.05 15.09 -15.38
CA ASN A 47 4.78 16.07 -14.35
C ASN A 47 5.29 15.54 -13.00
N LEU A 48 6.17 16.30 -12.36
CA LEU A 48 6.71 15.98 -11.05
C LEU A 48 5.93 16.73 -9.97
N GLN A 49 5.41 15.98 -9.05
CA GLN A 49 4.71 16.51 -7.87
C GLN A 49 5.51 16.16 -6.61
N GLN A 50 5.86 17.16 -5.83
CA GLN A 50 6.48 16.99 -4.53
C GLN A 50 5.59 17.60 -3.46
N GLN A 51 5.47 16.91 -2.35
CA GLN A 51 4.70 17.38 -1.21
C GLN A 51 5.44 17.11 0.10
N VAL A 52 5.20 17.97 1.05
CA VAL A 52 5.70 17.76 2.41
C VAL A 52 4.80 16.73 3.09
N VAL A 53 5.39 15.64 3.55
CA VAL A 53 4.68 14.56 4.24
C VAL A 53 5.26 14.36 5.63
N PRO A 54 4.45 13.94 6.61
CA PRO A 54 4.96 13.49 7.89
C PRO A 54 5.92 12.33 7.70
N GLN A 55 7.07 12.40 8.33
CA GLN A 55 8.10 11.35 8.24
C GLN A 55 8.05 10.40 9.42
N GLN A 56 7.31 10.76 10.44
CA GLN A 56 7.16 9.97 11.64
C GLN A 56 5.73 9.57 11.86
N TYR A 57 5.54 8.32 12.20
CA TYR A 57 4.25 7.78 12.61
C TYR A 57 4.38 7.20 14.02
N ARG A 58 3.47 7.59 14.89
CA ARG A 58 3.35 7.10 16.25
C ARG A 58 1.94 6.55 16.47
N ALA A 59 1.87 5.37 17.01
CA ALA A 59 0.61 4.75 17.38
C ALA A 59 0.62 4.32 18.83
N ARG A 60 -0.50 4.50 19.49
CA ARG A 60 -0.75 3.94 20.81
C ARG A 60 -1.90 2.95 20.76
N ASP A 61 -1.82 1.97 21.63
CA ASP A 61 -2.92 1.06 21.86
C ASP A 61 -3.04 0.69 23.34
N TYR A 62 -4.06 -0.06 23.65
CA TYR A 62 -4.35 -0.53 24.99
C TYR A 62 -4.52 -2.05 25.00
N ASN A 63 -3.75 -2.72 25.85
CA ASN A 63 -3.93 -4.15 26.09
C ASN A 63 -4.80 -4.34 27.33
N ALA A 64 -5.97 -4.89 27.15
CA ALA A 64 -6.92 -5.11 28.24
C ALA A 64 -6.50 -6.25 29.18
N ASP A 65 -5.71 -7.19 28.68
CA ASP A 65 -5.22 -8.33 29.47
C ASP A 65 -3.98 -7.91 30.30
N ASN A 66 -3.29 -6.83 29.88
CA ASN A 66 -2.19 -6.22 30.62
C ASN A 66 -2.27 -4.69 30.58
N ALA A 67 -3.15 -4.14 31.41
CA ALA A 67 -3.41 -2.70 31.45
C ALA A 67 -2.19 -1.84 31.85
N SER A 68 -1.18 -2.44 32.47
CA SER A 68 0.08 -1.76 32.83
C SER A 68 1.08 -1.69 31.69
N ALA A 69 0.89 -2.44 30.60
CA ALA A 69 1.77 -2.41 29.44
C ALA A 69 1.61 -1.09 28.69
N SER A 70 2.73 -0.39 28.47
CA SER A 70 2.75 0.80 27.63
C SER A 70 2.86 0.38 26.16
N LEU A 71 1.78 0.46 25.43
CA LEU A 71 1.75 0.21 23.99
C LEU A 71 1.88 1.52 23.21
N ASP A 72 3.09 2.07 23.15
CA ASP A 72 3.44 3.31 22.45
C ASP A 72 4.53 3.02 21.43
N ALA A 73 4.14 2.83 20.18
CA ALA A 73 5.00 2.45 19.09
C ALA A 73 5.27 3.64 18.16
N LYS A 74 6.55 3.87 17.85
CA LYS A 74 7.01 4.98 17.03
C LYS A 74 7.86 4.44 15.90
N SER A 75 7.62 4.90 14.67
CA SER A 75 8.47 4.53 13.54
C SER A 75 9.86 5.10 13.70
N PRO A 76 10.90 4.38 13.24
CA PRO A 76 12.25 4.91 13.21
C PRO A 76 12.31 6.11 12.26
N SER A 77 12.57 7.28 12.80
CA SER A 77 12.83 8.51 12.05
C SER A 77 13.76 9.37 12.87
N ALA A 78 14.77 9.94 12.22
CA ALA A 78 15.61 10.94 12.83
C ALA A 78 14.88 12.29 12.75
N ASP A 79 14.73 12.95 13.91
CA ASP A 79 14.40 14.37 14.06
C ASP A 79 13.27 14.93 13.15
N SER A 80 12.16 14.21 13.03
CA SER A 80 11.02 14.70 12.26
C SER A 80 10.20 15.70 13.08
N VAL A 81 9.98 16.87 12.49
CA VAL A 81 9.10 17.91 13.04
C VAL A 81 7.61 17.54 12.82
N LEU A 82 7.34 16.72 11.80
CA LEU A 82 5.97 16.33 11.44
C LEU A 82 5.73 14.87 11.82
N GLU A 83 4.77 14.68 12.74
CA GLU A 83 4.35 13.37 13.23
C GLU A 83 2.85 13.17 12.98
N VAL A 84 2.47 11.96 12.58
CA VAL A 84 1.08 11.48 12.65
C VAL A 84 0.93 10.62 13.89
N PHE A 85 -0.11 10.90 14.67
CA PHE A 85 -0.46 10.13 15.86
C PHE A 85 -1.82 9.47 15.68
N ASP A 86 -1.88 8.16 15.91
CA ASP A 86 -3.12 7.38 15.85
C ASP A 86 -3.39 6.64 17.17
N TYR A 87 -4.68 6.59 17.53
CA TYR A 87 -5.21 5.77 18.59
C TYR A 87 -6.65 5.33 18.25
N PRO A 88 -6.97 4.04 18.34
CA PRO A 88 -6.11 2.90 18.62
C PRO A 88 -5.22 2.53 17.43
N GLY A 89 -4.01 2.04 17.72
CA GLY A 89 -3.02 1.65 16.71
C GLY A 89 -3.33 0.32 16.01
N GLY A 90 -4.12 -0.53 16.64
CA GLY A 90 -4.53 -1.84 16.11
C GLY A 90 -3.51 -2.95 16.36
N PHE A 91 -2.76 -2.89 17.46
CA PHE A 91 -1.82 -3.92 17.90
C PHE A 91 -1.97 -4.22 19.39
N GLU A 92 -1.73 -5.47 19.77
CA GLU A 92 -1.86 -5.94 21.16
C GLU A 92 -0.52 -6.11 21.86
N GLU A 93 0.57 -6.15 21.08
CA GLU A 93 1.94 -6.28 21.58
C GLU A 93 2.80 -5.11 21.07
N LEU A 94 3.66 -4.58 21.92
CA LEU A 94 4.55 -3.45 21.58
C LEU A 94 5.49 -3.80 20.41
N ALA A 95 5.97 -5.04 20.35
CA ALA A 95 6.85 -5.50 19.27
C ALA A 95 6.16 -5.39 17.91
N ASP A 96 4.89 -5.78 17.80
CA ASP A 96 4.13 -5.66 16.55
C ASP A 96 3.93 -4.19 16.16
N GLY A 97 3.67 -3.33 17.12
CA GLY A 97 3.59 -1.89 16.89
C GLY A 97 4.87 -1.27 16.35
N LEU A 98 6.02 -1.69 16.90
CA LEU A 98 7.35 -1.18 16.52
C LEU A 98 7.86 -1.76 15.20
N ASP A 99 7.66 -3.06 14.98
CA ASP A 99 8.27 -3.77 13.85
C ASP A 99 7.39 -3.75 12.59
N ASN A 100 6.08 -3.71 12.77
CA ASN A 100 5.12 -3.83 11.68
C ASN A 100 4.27 -2.56 11.48
N VAL A 101 3.48 -2.16 12.48
CA VAL A 101 2.46 -1.13 12.28
C VAL A 101 3.07 0.24 11.98
N SER A 102 3.91 0.74 12.88
CA SER A 102 4.46 2.09 12.75
C SER A 102 5.40 2.26 11.55
N PRO A 103 6.31 1.31 11.23
CA PRO A 103 7.14 1.42 10.04
C PRO A 103 6.35 1.35 8.73
N ARG A 104 5.34 0.48 8.64
CA ARG A 104 4.49 0.38 7.42
C ARG A 104 3.71 1.66 7.18
N ARG A 105 3.16 2.27 8.23
CA ARG A 105 2.44 3.55 8.12
C ARG A 105 3.35 4.70 7.73
N ALA A 106 4.56 4.76 8.29
CA ALA A 106 5.54 5.75 7.91
C ALA A 106 5.95 5.61 6.43
N ARG A 107 6.17 4.38 5.95
CA ARG A 107 6.44 4.10 4.53
C ARG A 107 5.27 4.54 3.63
N MET A 108 4.04 4.25 4.04
CA MET A 108 2.84 4.70 3.32
C MET A 108 2.83 6.23 3.13
N LEU A 109 3.12 6.99 4.18
CA LEU A 109 3.18 8.45 4.10
C LEU A 109 4.30 8.91 3.17
N LYS A 110 5.49 8.33 3.31
CA LYS A 110 6.67 8.68 2.52
C LYS A 110 6.52 8.34 1.03
N ALA A 111 5.79 7.29 0.69
CA ALA A 111 5.58 6.86 -0.69
C ALA A 111 4.96 7.96 -1.57
N PHE A 112 4.21 8.88 -0.97
CA PHE A 112 3.57 9.98 -1.67
C PHE A 112 4.37 11.29 -1.68
N GLN A 113 5.57 11.31 -1.08
CA GLN A 113 6.39 12.51 -1.01
C GLN A 113 6.79 13.03 -2.40
N THR A 114 7.13 12.12 -3.30
CA THR A 114 7.53 12.45 -4.67
C THR A 114 6.80 11.51 -5.62
N LEU A 115 5.91 12.08 -6.42
CA LEU A 115 5.19 11.37 -7.46
C LEU A 115 5.55 11.97 -8.82
N CYS A 116 5.77 11.11 -9.79
CA CYS A 116 5.92 11.51 -11.17
C CYS A 116 4.76 10.90 -11.98
N THR A 117 3.94 11.75 -12.57
CA THR A 117 2.85 11.33 -13.45
C THR A 117 3.23 11.57 -14.89
N GLY A 118 2.77 10.70 -15.76
CA GLY A 118 3.10 10.84 -17.18
C GLY A 118 2.03 10.30 -18.10
N ARG A 119 2.18 10.69 -19.37
CA ARG A 119 1.41 10.14 -20.48
C ARG A 119 2.38 9.62 -21.53
N GLY A 120 2.11 8.43 -22.03
CA GLY A 120 2.96 7.78 -23.01
C GLY A 120 2.21 6.87 -23.95
N LYS A 121 2.96 6.17 -24.78
CA LYS A 121 2.45 5.17 -25.73
C LYS A 121 3.07 3.78 -25.51
N ASN A 122 3.86 3.59 -24.47
CA ASN A 122 4.49 2.29 -24.24
C ASN A 122 3.49 1.29 -23.64
N PRO A 123 3.08 0.25 -24.38
CA PRO A 123 2.11 -0.73 -23.89
C PRO A 123 2.64 -1.64 -22.80
N LEU A 124 3.96 -1.68 -22.59
CA LEU A 124 4.59 -2.51 -21.57
C LEU A 124 4.56 -1.89 -20.18
N PHE A 125 4.13 -0.63 -20.05
CA PHE A 125 4.03 0.01 -18.75
C PHE A 125 2.97 -0.67 -17.89
N MET A 126 3.41 -1.31 -16.82
CA MET A 126 2.54 -1.97 -15.86
C MET A 126 2.99 -1.70 -14.42
N PRO A 127 2.09 -1.77 -13.45
CA PRO A 127 2.45 -1.60 -12.04
C PRO A 127 3.52 -2.59 -11.59
N GLY A 128 4.49 -2.10 -10.81
CA GLY A 128 5.63 -2.86 -10.34
C GLY A 128 6.86 -2.82 -11.27
N LEU A 129 6.74 -2.25 -12.46
CA LEU A 129 7.85 -2.11 -13.38
C LEU A 129 8.79 -0.99 -12.92
N LYS A 130 10.09 -1.29 -12.93
CA LYS A 130 11.14 -0.28 -12.73
C LYS A 130 11.40 0.49 -14.01
N VAL A 131 11.54 1.78 -13.86
CA VAL A 131 11.79 2.72 -14.96
C VAL A 131 12.95 3.60 -14.60
N LYS A 132 14.00 3.59 -15.42
CA LYS A 132 15.13 4.49 -15.27
C LYS A 132 14.90 5.77 -16.08
N MET A 133 15.12 6.92 -15.44
CA MET A 133 15.10 8.20 -16.13
C MET A 133 16.39 8.39 -16.93
N PRO A 134 16.32 8.99 -18.14
CA PRO A 134 17.50 9.25 -18.92
C PRO A 134 18.39 10.33 -18.28
N GLU A 135 19.67 10.30 -18.58
CA GLU A 135 20.65 11.31 -18.12
C GLU A 135 20.35 12.72 -18.68
N SER A 136 19.72 12.79 -19.84
CA SER A 136 19.31 14.05 -20.47
C SER A 136 17.82 14.02 -20.76
N LEU A 137 17.09 14.94 -20.19
CA LEU A 137 15.64 15.05 -20.33
C LEU A 137 15.22 16.00 -21.47
N GLY A 138 16.17 16.68 -22.06
CA GLY A 138 15.89 17.74 -23.05
C GLY A 138 15.38 19.04 -22.42
N PRO A 139 15.33 20.12 -23.21
CA PRO A 139 15.12 21.47 -22.70
C PRO A 139 13.77 21.72 -22.04
N VAL A 140 12.76 20.94 -22.38
CA VAL A 140 11.41 21.08 -21.80
C VAL A 140 11.38 20.66 -20.34
N TYR A 141 12.19 19.67 -19.98
CA TYR A 141 12.23 19.11 -18.63
C TYR A 141 13.44 19.54 -17.80
N GLU A 142 14.31 20.37 -18.38
CA GLU A 142 15.50 20.87 -17.68
C GLU A 142 15.21 21.48 -16.30
N PRO A 143 14.14 22.25 -16.10
CA PRO A 143 13.81 22.79 -14.77
C PRO A 143 13.57 21.72 -13.70
N MET A 144 13.19 20.51 -14.10
CA MET A 144 12.93 19.36 -13.21
C MET A 144 14.08 18.35 -13.24
N SER A 145 15.15 18.62 -13.97
CA SER A 145 16.21 17.65 -14.28
C SER A 145 16.90 17.13 -13.02
N ALA A 146 17.16 18.01 -12.05
CA ALA A 146 17.82 17.64 -10.80
C ALA A 146 17.04 16.58 -10.00
N GLU A 147 15.72 16.62 -10.09
CA GLU A 147 14.83 15.72 -9.35
C GLU A 147 14.49 14.44 -10.11
N LEU A 148 14.50 14.50 -11.44
CA LEU A 148 14.14 13.36 -12.30
C LEU A 148 15.34 12.59 -12.83
N LYS A 149 16.40 13.32 -13.21
CA LYS A 149 17.55 12.82 -13.94
C LYS A 149 18.22 11.65 -13.21
N ASP A 150 18.54 10.61 -13.97
CA ASP A 150 19.29 9.42 -13.53
C ASP A 150 18.70 8.68 -12.30
N LYS A 151 17.46 8.98 -11.94
CA LYS A 151 16.76 8.28 -10.87
C LYS A 151 15.96 7.09 -11.38
N THR A 152 15.82 6.10 -10.53
CA THR A 152 14.96 4.95 -10.78
C THR A 152 13.60 5.16 -10.11
N TYR A 153 12.56 4.90 -10.87
CA TYR A 153 11.18 4.95 -10.41
C TYR A 153 10.55 3.57 -10.50
N VAL A 154 9.49 3.35 -9.76
CA VAL A 154 8.60 2.20 -9.91
C VAL A 154 7.21 2.69 -10.30
N ILE A 155 6.63 2.07 -11.32
CA ILE A 155 5.25 2.38 -11.73
C ILE A 155 4.31 1.83 -10.67
N ARG A 156 3.49 2.71 -10.11
CA ARG A 156 2.50 2.37 -9.10
C ARG A 156 1.15 2.03 -9.72
N GLN A 157 0.76 2.79 -10.71
CA GLN A 157 -0.52 2.67 -11.39
C GLN A 157 -0.39 3.02 -12.86
N THR A 158 -1.16 2.31 -13.69
CA THR A 158 -1.24 2.57 -15.12
C THR A 158 -2.69 2.48 -15.57
N MET A 159 -3.07 3.37 -16.46
CA MET A 159 -4.33 3.33 -17.18
C MET A 159 -4.05 3.29 -18.68
N HIS A 160 -4.42 2.21 -19.33
CA HIS A 160 -4.30 2.04 -20.77
C HIS A 160 -5.60 2.44 -21.44
N SER A 161 -5.50 3.25 -22.48
CA SER A 161 -6.65 3.68 -23.28
C SER A 161 -6.38 3.40 -24.76
N TRP A 162 -7.38 2.87 -25.41
CA TRP A 162 -7.34 2.64 -26.84
C TRP A 162 -8.67 3.13 -27.45
N GLU A 163 -8.53 3.98 -28.45
CA GLU A 163 -9.66 4.53 -29.19
C GLU A 163 -9.47 4.23 -30.67
N ARG A 164 -10.59 4.02 -31.37
CA ARG A 164 -10.62 3.95 -32.82
C ARG A 164 -11.28 5.22 -33.36
N ASP A 165 -10.60 5.90 -34.27
CA ASP A 165 -11.16 7.07 -34.92
C ASP A 165 -12.20 6.69 -36.00
N GLU A 166 -12.86 7.70 -36.56
CA GLU A 166 -13.88 7.52 -37.60
C GLU A 166 -13.35 6.84 -38.87
N ASN A 167 -12.05 6.89 -39.11
CA ASN A 167 -11.37 6.24 -40.22
C ASN A 167 -10.90 4.81 -39.90
N GLY A 168 -11.18 4.32 -38.69
CA GLY A 168 -10.80 3.01 -38.23
C GLY A 168 -9.36 2.90 -37.74
N LEU A 169 -8.62 4.01 -37.67
CA LEU A 169 -7.27 4.05 -37.13
C LEU A 169 -7.31 3.98 -35.61
N GLY A 170 -6.56 3.04 -35.04
CA GLY A 170 -6.44 2.92 -33.60
C GLY A 170 -5.47 3.96 -33.04
N ARG A 171 -5.87 4.61 -31.96
CA ARG A 171 -5.01 5.48 -31.16
C ARG A 171 -4.86 4.86 -29.78
N TYR A 172 -3.62 4.61 -29.39
CA TYR A 172 -3.29 4.08 -28.08
C TYR A 172 -2.49 5.10 -27.27
N TRP A 173 -2.81 5.20 -25.99
CA TRP A 173 -2.00 5.92 -25.01
C TRP A 173 -2.18 5.31 -23.63
N ASN A 174 -1.25 5.61 -22.74
CA ASN A 174 -1.36 5.29 -21.34
C ASN A 174 -1.10 6.52 -20.48
N PHE A 175 -1.73 6.52 -19.33
CA PHE A 175 -1.39 7.38 -18.21
C PHE A 175 -0.79 6.52 -17.13
N PHE A 176 0.25 7.00 -16.50
CA PHE A 176 0.91 6.28 -15.43
C PHE A 176 1.30 7.23 -14.32
N ASP A 177 1.35 6.71 -13.11
CA ASP A 177 2.03 7.34 -12.00
C ASP A 177 3.12 6.43 -11.48
N MET A 178 4.20 7.05 -11.03
CA MET A 178 5.36 6.37 -10.53
C MET A 178 5.96 7.13 -9.34
N MET A 179 6.59 6.38 -8.47
CA MET A 179 7.25 6.87 -7.28
C MET A 179 8.73 6.52 -7.32
N LEU A 180 9.55 7.22 -6.53
CA LEU A 180 10.96 6.88 -6.40
C LEU A 180 11.10 5.43 -5.91
N PHE A 181 11.98 4.67 -6.54
CA PHE A 181 12.24 3.28 -6.18
C PHE A 181 12.75 3.13 -4.74
N ASP A 182 13.53 4.09 -4.26
CA ASP A 182 14.07 4.12 -2.89
C ASP A 182 12.99 4.34 -1.81
N ASN A 183 11.81 4.81 -2.21
CA ASN A 183 10.68 4.91 -1.32
C ASN A 183 9.87 3.62 -1.40
N GLU A 184 9.96 2.77 -0.36
CA GLU A 184 9.18 1.54 -0.33
C GLU A 184 7.68 1.83 -0.36
N PHE A 185 6.98 1.18 -1.27
CA PHE A 185 5.53 1.29 -1.38
C PHE A 185 4.87 0.52 -0.23
N SER A 186 3.95 1.18 0.44
CA SER A 186 3.02 0.54 1.37
C SER A 186 1.61 1.05 1.08
N PRO A 187 0.65 0.16 0.78
CA PRO A 187 -0.71 0.57 0.46
C PRO A 187 -1.40 1.17 1.68
N ALA A 188 -2.25 2.16 1.44
CA ALA A 188 -3.13 2.67 2.48
C ALA A 188 -4.19 1.62 2.85
N PRO A 189 -4.52 1.46 4.13
CA PRO A 189 -5.60 0.58 4.56
C PRO A 189 -6.95 1.26 4.27
N ILE A 190 -7.45 1.05 3.08
CA ILE A 190 -8.73 1.63 2.63
C ILE A 190 -9.94 0.76 2.99
N THR A 191 -9.73 -0.54 3.17
CA THR A 191 -10.81 -1.46 3.53
C THR A 191 -11.04 -1.40 5.04
N PRO A 192 -12.22 -1.00 5.50
CA PRO A 192 -12.53 -0.99 6.92
C PRO A 192 -12.55 -2.41 7.48
N ARG A 193 -12.15 -2.57 8.73
CA ARG A 193 -12.31 -3.85 9.42
C ARG A 193 -13.80 -4.17 9.54
N PRO A 194 -14.20 -5.43 9.31
CA PRO A 194 -15.58 -5.84 9.54
C PRO A 194 -15.98 -5.60 11.00
N THR A 195 -17.09 -4.93 11.21
CA THR A 195 -17.66 -4.68 12.53
C THR A 195 -19.05 -5.25 12.60
N ILE A 196 -19.42 -5.75 13.78
CA ILE A 196 -20.77 -6.23 14.06
C ILE A 196 -21.46 -5.10 14.84
N GLU A 197 -22.38 -4.41 14.19
CA GLU A 197 -23.06 -3.25 14.77
C GLU A 197 -24.32 -3.61 15.57
N SER A 198 -24.75 -4.86 15.48
CA SER A 198 -26.00 -5.33 16.12
C SER A 198 -25.73 -6.37 17.20
N PRO A 199 -26.55 -6.40 18.27
CA PRO A 199 -26.50 -7.50 19.22
C PRO A 199 -26.77 -8.84 18.55
N MET A 200 -25.98 -9.84 18.91
CA MET A 200 -26.15 -11.20 18.42
C MET A 200 -26.36 -12.16 19.57
N THR A 201 -27.16 -13.22 19.33
CA THR A 201 -27.35 -14.30 20.29
C THR A 201 -26.31 -15.38 20.05
N ALA A 202 -25.75 -15.87 21.15
CA ALA A 202 -24.82 -16.98 21.15
C ALA A 202 -25.19 -18.00 22.21
N ILE A 203 -24.66 -19.20 22.12
CA ILE A 203 -24.82 -20.27 23.08
C ILE A 203 -23.52 -20.35 23.88
N VAL A 204 -23.66 -20.33 25.23
CA VAL A 204 -22.53 -20.62 26.10
C VAL A 204 -22.17 -22.08 25.90
N THR A 205 -20.90 -22.34 25.69
CA THR A 205 -20.39 -23.70 25.41
C THR A 205 -19.14 -23.98 26.23
N THR A 206 -18.72 -25.21 26.24
CA THR A 206 -17.50 -25.66 26.89
C THR A 206 -16.70 -26.57 25.96
N MET A 207 -15.40 -26.53 26.07
CA MET A 207 -14.48 -27.50 25.43
C MET A 207 -14.18 -28.69 26.35
N THR A 208 -14.47 -28.55 27.64
CA THR A 208 -14.20 -29.59 28.65
C THR A 208 -15.45 -30.43 28.90
N ALA A 209 -15.35 -31.73 28.69
CA ALA A 209 -16.47 -32.64 28.91
C ALA A 209 -16.89 -32.64 30.38
N GLY A 210 -18.19 -32.41 30.63
CA GLY A 210 -18.78 -32.41 31.97
C GLY A 210 -18.89 -31.03 32.63
N GLU A 211 -18.31 -29.99 32.08
CA GLU A 211 -18.52 -28.63 32.55
C GLU A 211 -19.70 -27.97 31.83
N GLN A 212 -20.43 -27.13 32.56
CA GLN A 212 -21.55 -26.37 31.98
C GLN A 212 -21.12 -25.02 31.44
N ILE A 213 -20.08 -24.42 32.02
CA ILE A 213 -19.55 -23.11 31.68
C ILE A 213 -18.02 -23.22 31.68
N ASP A 214 -17.40 -22.83 30.61
CA ASP A 214 -15.95 -22.77 30.48
C ASP A 214 -15.52 -21.31 30.49
N VAL A 215 -14.74 -20.92 31.48
CA VAL A 215 -14.17 -19.56 31.63
C VAL A 215 -12.66 -19.64 31.76
N ASP A 216 -11.96 -18.68 31.22
CA ASP A 216 -10.53 -18.56 31.41
C ASP A 216 -10.15 -17.79 32.67
N ASP A 217 -8.86 -17.61 32.92
CA ASP A 217 -8.31 -16.89 34.08
C ASP A 217 -8.75 -15.44 34.17
N THR A 218 -9.23 -14.86 33.05
CA THR A 218 -9.77 -13.50 32.96
C THR A 218 -11.30 -13.45 32.93
N PHE A 219 -11.96 -14.56 33.33
CA PHE A 219 -13.41 -14.70 33.37
C PHE A 219 -14.12 -14.51 32.04
N ARG A 220 -13.48 -14.82 30.92
CA ARG A 220 -14.09 -14.79 29.59
C ARG A 220 -14.78 -16.15 29.34
N PRO A 221 -16.12 -16.20 29.25
CA PRO A 221 -16.82 -17.43 28.90
C PRO A 221 -16.60 -17.79 27.45
N MET A 222 -16.62 -19.07 27.17
CA MET A 222 -16.64 -19.60 25.83
C MET A 222 -18.05 -19.58 25.29
N ILE A 223 -18.24 -18.98 24.13
CA ILE A 223 -19.52 -18.95 23.43
C ILE A 223 -19.38 -19.47 22.01
N ARG A 224 -20.48 -19.89 21.43
CA ARG A 224 -20.60 -20.27 20.03
C ARG A 224 -21.75 -19.52 19.38
N TYR A 225 -21.50 -18.91 18.24
CA TYR A 225 -22.57 -18.31 17.47
C TYR A 225 -23.35 -19.37 16.68
N LYS A 226 -24.67 -19.14 16.50
CA LYS A 226 -25.55 -20.08 15.77
C LYS A 226 -25.18 -20.21 14.27
N TRP A 227 -24.52 -19.23 13.71
CA TRP A 227 -24.07 -19.24 12.32
C TRP A 227 -22.70 -19.91 12.12
N ASP A 228 -21.98 -20.18 13.22
CA ASP A 228 -20.69 -20.87 13.15
C ASP A 228 -20.88 -22.34 12.83
N GLN A 229 -20.49 -22.71 11.60
CA GLN A 229 -20.53 -24.10 11.13
C GLN A 229 -19.34 -24.93 11.60
N GLY A 230 -18.25 -24.29 12.00
CA GLY A 230 -17.02 -24.96 12.44
C GLY A 230 -17.07 -25.49 13.86
N ASN A 231 -18.10 -25.19 14.61
CA ASN A 231 -18.21 -25.54 16.05
C ASN A 231 -17.03 -24.99 16.88
N ILE A 232 -16.41 -23.91 16.45
CA ILE A 232 -15.29 -23.31 17.15
C ILE A 232 -15.84 -22.33 18.18
N GLY A 233 -15.61 -22.61 19.46
CA GLY A 233 -15.96 -21.67 20.53
C GLY A 233 -14.99 -20.49 20.53
N ILE A 234 -15.49 -19.31 20.84
CA ILE A 234 -14.68 -18.11 21.03
C ILE A 234 -14.84 -17.57 22.43
N ARG A 235 -13.78 -17.01 22.97
CA ARG A 235 -13.79 -16.35 24.28
C ARG A 235 -14.26 -14.91 24.13
N VAL A 236 -15.21 -14.48 24.96
CA VAL A 236 -15.74 -13.11 24.91
C VAL A 236 -15.65 -12.45 26.27
N ARG A 237 -15.45 -11.16 26.28
CA ARG A 237 -15.49 -10.38 27.53
C ARG A 237 -16.93 -10.25 28.01
N LEU A 238 -17.12 -10.36 29.33
CA LEU A 238 -18.39 -10.11 29.95
C LEU A 238 -18.54 -8.61 30.24
N ALA A 239 -19.70 -8.06 29.90
CA ALA A 239 -20.11 -6.78 30.42
C ALA A 239 -20.66 -7.00 31.84
N GLN A 240 -19.89 -6.62 32.85
CA GLN A 240 -20.29 -6.74 34.25
C GLN A 240 -20.38 -5.36 34.87
N GLY A 241 -21.36 -5.16 35.76
CA GLY A 241 -21.48 -3.95 36.54
C GLY A 241 -20.42 -3.83 37.67
N TRP A 242 -19.54 -4.82 37.77
CA TRP A 242 -18.45 -4.90 38.73
C TRP A 242 -17.19 -5.30 37.93
N ALA A 243 -16.28 -4.40 37.81
CA ALA A 243 -14.95 -4.67 37.33
C ALA A 243 -13.94 -3.94 38.22
#